data_dda4e5ed897fa1389f39ef7484097055
#
_entry.id   dda4e5ed897fa1389f39ef7484097055
#
_cell.length_a   1.000
_cell.length_b   1.000
_cell.length_c   1.000
_cell.angle_alpha   90.00
_cell.angle_beta   90.00
_cell.angle_gamma   90.00
#
_symmetry.space_group_name_H-M   'P 1'
#
loop_
_entity.id
_entity.type
_entity.pdbx_description
1 polymer ?
#
loop_
_entity_poly.entity_id
_entity_poly.type
_entity_poly.pdbx_seq_one_letter_code
_entity_poly.pdbx_strand_id
1 'polypeptide(L)'
;MAATAAIAQNGRVIKGSVYNENREPIAGATIQARGNSCETKSDGSFMITVPSNTIEVTASAEGYLPLTLEIDGSYMVFDLEVDKKYRVAREKERQAAEKRAAEEAAAAEKAAAAKAKRELKAQIAEECKTHTSGFASVADFSFAIGDEMYAGVEYIAGYRINNHYFVGLGVGANLGFGIENSTLWRGEYGTLSRGDYYFPVFAHFRANIINGRFSPYAALSAGVNLGMPQTLFLDLVKTKYNTLGAFINPQVGVSYRLTPKFGIFAAVGLNCFTAPECDLNTGYSATISQSLNYNININLGVTF
;
A
#
# COMPACT_ATOMS: atom_id res chain seq x y z
N MET A 1 -90.20 19.00 -18.02
CA MET A 1 -89.27 19.49 -19.09
C MET A 1 -88.56 20.71 -18.57
N ALA A 2 -87.35 20.62 -18.11
CA ALA A 2 -86.52 21.75 -17.70
C ALA A 2 -85.58 22.04 -18.86
N ALA A 3 -85.77 23.16 -19.49
CA ALA A 3 -84.90 23.67 -20.54
C ALA A 3 -83.58 24.17 -19.92
N THR A 4 -82.57 23.46 -20.10
CA THR A 4 -81.21 23.92 -19.79
C THR A 4 -80.82 24.96 -20.84
N ALA A 5 -80.92 26.24 -20.49
CA ALA A 5 -80.39 27.31 -21.30
C ALA A 5 -78.81 27.15 -21.37
N ALA A 6 -78.34 26.75 -22.51
CA ALA A 6 -76.91 26.84 -22.83
C ALA A 6 -76.63 28.37 -22.96
N ILE A 7 -75.97 28.93 -21.96
CA ILE A 7 -75.33 30.22 -22.03
C ILE A 7 -74.20 30.09 -23.00
N ALA A 8 -74.31 30.56 -24.22
CA ALA A 8 -73.25 30.75 -25.16
C ALA A 8 -72.25 31.74 -24.52
N GLN A 9 -71.19 31.20 -23.90
CA GLN A 9 -70.06 32.01 -23.45
C GLN A 9 -69.38 32.56 -24.71
N ASN A 10 -69.52 33.84 -24.95
CA ASN A 10 -68.74 34.58 -25.93
C ASN A 10 -67.25 34.52 -25.49
N GLY A 11 -66.56 33.46 -25.91
CA GLY A 11 -65.12 33.29 -25.63
C GLY A 11 -64.31 34.17 -26.58
N ARG A 12 -63.31 34.86 -26.02
CA ARG A 12 -62.27 35.56 -26.80
C ARG A 12 -61.09 34.67 -26.99
N VAL A 13 -60.56 34.53 -28.21
CA VAL A 13 -59.37 33.83 -28.50
C VAL A 13 -58.16 34.75 -28.37
N ILE A 14 -57.23 34.40 -27.53
CA ILE A 14 -55.92 35.07 -27.34
C ILE A 14 -54.85 34.23 -27.91
N LYS A 15 -54.00 34.82 -28.71
CA LYS A 15 -52.77 34.18 -29.25
C LYS A 15 -51.57 34.91 -28.69
N GLY A 16 -50.44 34.25 -28.68
CA GLY A 16 -49.24 34.90 -28.25
C GLY A 16 -48.01 33.99 -28.29
N SER A 17 -46.93 34.50 -27.79
CA SER A 17 -45.69 33.76 -27.69
C SER A 17 -44.99 34.04 -26.35
N VAL A 18 -44.25 33.06 -25.85
CA VAL A 18 -43.49 33.14 -24.62
C VAL A 18 -42.01 33.00 -24.95
N TYR A 19 -41.23 33.94 -24.46
CA TYR A 19 -39.77 34.00 -24.66
C TYR A 19 -39.04 34.08 -23.32
N ASN A 20 -37.76 33.70 -23.33
CA ASN A 20 -36.85 34.00 -22.24
C ASN A 20 -36.16 35.36 -22.41
N GLU A 21 -35.29 35.73 -21.48
CA GLU A 21 -34.49 36.96 -21.51
C GLU A 21 -33.64 37.12 -22.79
N ASN A 22 -33.26 36.00 -23.44
CA ASN A 22 -32.48 35.98 -24.68
C ASN A 22 -33.32 35.97 -25.96
N ARG A 23 -34.64 36.17 -25.84
CA ARG A 23 -35.61 36.11 -26.97
C ARG A 23 -35.71 34.72 -27.60
N GLU A 24 -35.36 33.66 -26.84
CA GLU A 24 -35.58 32.28 -27.28
C GLU A 24 -36.96 31.80 -26.86
N PRO A 25 -37.69 31.08 -27.72
CA PRO A 25 -39.03 30.60 -27.42
C PRO A 25 -39.00 29.55 -26.30
N ILE A 26 -39.92 29.64 -25.35
CA ILE A 26 -40.11 28.67 -24.27
C ILE A 26 -41.24 27.71 -24.65
N ALA A 27 -40.89 26.46 -24.92
CA ALA A 27 -41.84 25.37 -25.13
C ALA A 27 -42.35 24.81 -23.80
N GLY A 28 -43.63 24.39 -23.75
CA GLY A 28 -44.20 23.80 -22.56
C GLY A 28 -44.46 24.79 -21.41
N ALA A 29 -44.41 26.10 -21.68
CA ALA A 29 -44.83 27.07 -20.70
C ALA A 29 -46.37 27.01 -20.54
N THR A 30 -46.82 27.04 -19.29
CA THR A 30 -48.26 27.01 -18.98
C THR A 30 -48.83 28.42 -18.99
N ILE A 31 -49.83 28.63 -19.83
CA ILE A 31 -50.61 29.87 -19.91
C ILE A 31 -51.90 29.64 -19.18
N GLN A 32 -52.21 30.51 -18.22
CA GLN A 32 -53.39 30.40 -17.36
C GLN A 32 -54.23 31.67 -17.42
N ALA A 33 -55.50 31.49 -17.61
CA ALA A 33 -56.45 32.63 -17.64
C ALA A 33 -57.81 32.17 -17.14
N ARG A 34 -58.26 32.70 -15.99
CA ARG A 34 -59.59 32.50 -15.39
C ARG A 34 -60.14 31.07 -15.50
N GLY A 35 -59.34 30.05 -15.09
CA GLY A 35 -59.74 28.64 -15.08
C GLY A 35 -59.45 27.88 -16.37
N ASN A 36 -59.04 28.53 -17.43
CA ASN A 36 -58.53 27.85 -18.64
C ASN A 36 -57.03 27.87 -18.65
N SER A 37 -56.45 26.80 -19.17
CA SER A 37 -55.00 26.69 -19.34
C SER A 37 -54.65 26.05 -20.68
N CYS A 38 -53.48 26.41 -21.21
CA CYS A 38 -52.87 25.74 -22.36
C CYS A 38 -51.36 25.78 -22.20
N GLU A 39 -50.64 24.92 -22.95
CA GLU A 39 -49.20 24.94 -23.01
C GLU A 39 -48.70 25.55 -24.32
N THR A 40 -47.53 26.17 -24.27
CA THR A 40 -46.88 26.70 -25.47
C THR A 40 -46.33 25.56 -26.31
N LYS A 41 -46.35 25.72 -27.62
CA LYS A 41 -45.74 24.81 -28.60
C LYS A 41 -44.20 24.92 -28.59
N SER A 42 -43.55 24.11 -29.43
CA SER A 42 -42.09 24.12 -29.60
C SER A 42 -41.53 25.47 -30.09
N ASP A 43 -42.33 26.28 -30.76
CA ASP A 43 -42.00 27.63 -31.23
C ASP A 43 -42.34 28.71 -30.20
N GLY A 44 -42.73 28.34 -28.97
CA GLY A 44 -43.17 29.25 -27.92
C GLY A 44 -44.55 29.81 -28.13
N SER A 45 -45.26 29.51 -29.21
CA SER A 45 -46.57 30.03 -29.51
C SER A 45 -47.67 29.36 -28.68
N PHE A 46 -48.71 30.11 -28.35
CA PHE A 46 -49.91 29.59 -27.66
C PHE A 46 -51.19 30.17 -28.26
N MET A 47 -52.25 29.46 -28.00
CA MET A 47 -53.60 29.94 -28.29
C MET A 47 -54.56 29.46 -27.18
N ILE A 48 -55.20 30.41 -26.50
CA ILE A 48 -56.13 30.12 -25.40
C ILE A 48 -57.46 30.82 -25.65
N THR A 49 -58.52 30.07 -25.39
CA THR A 49 -59.88 30.69 -25.42
C THR A 49 -60.28 31.04 -24.01
N VAL A 50 -60.62 32.30 -23.79
CA VAL A 50 -60.95 32.80 -22.46
C VAL A 50 -62.33 33.50 -22.49
N PRO A 51 -63.08 33.55 -21.38
CA PRO A 51 -64.27 34.33 -21.25
C PRO A 51 -64.05 35.83 -21.61
N SER A 52 -65.00 36.51 -22.24
CA SER A 52 -64.84 37.91 -22.69
C SER A 52 -64.52 38.89 -21.56
N ASN A 53 -64.83 38.51 -20.31
CA ASN A 53 -64.59 39.32 -19.11
C ASN A 53 -63.23 38.95 -18.41
N THR A 54 -62.38 38.23 -19.07
CA THR A 54 -61.02 37.93 -18.56
C THR A 54 -60.14 39.17 -18.78
N ILE A 55 -59.45 39.60 -17.70
CA ILE A 55 -58.63 40.83 -17.70
C ILE A 55 -57.11 40.46 -17.78
N GLU A 56 -56.75 39.34 -17.19
CA GLU A 56 -55.37 38.99 -17.03
C GLU A 56 -55.05 37.56 -17.53
N VAL A 57 -53.82 37.36 -17.98
CA VAL A 57 -53.24 36.06 -18.36
C VAL A 57 -51.93 35.94 -17.69
N THR A 58 -51.68 34.78 -17.09
CA THR A 58 -50.42 34.43 -16.44
C THR A 58 -49.69 33.38 -17.27
N ALA A 59 -48.42 33.63 -17.56
CA ALA A 59 -47.50 32.67 -18.13
C ALA A 59 -46.53 32.17 -17.05
N SER A 60 -46.33 30.87 -16.97
CA SER A 60 -45.36 30.24 -16.04
C SER A 60 -44.60 29.09 -16.72
N ALA A 61 -43.34 28.97 -16.45
CA ALA A 61 -42.51 27.86 -16.93
C ALA A 61 -41.53 27.42 -15.86
N GLU A 62 -41.10 26.18 -15.94
CA GLU A 62 -40.15 25.63 -14.99
C GLU A 62 -38.78 26.35 -15.04
N GLY A 63 -38.36 26.91 -13.90
CA GLY A 63 -37.12 27.68 -13.79
C GLY A 63 -37.26 29.18 -14.15
N TYR A 64 -38.46 29.65 -14.37
CA TYR A 64 -38.78 31.06 -14.64
C TYR A 64 -39.75 31.61 -13.63
N LEU A 65 -39.71 32.94 -13.41
CA LEU A 65 -40.69 33.64 -12.60
C LEU A 65 -41.98 33.74 -13.37
N PRO A 66 -43.15 33.49 -12.76
CA PRO A 66 -44.43 33.66 -13.42
C PRO A 66 -44.67 35.15 -13.73
N LEU A 67 -45.19 35.44 -14.92
CA LEU A 67 -45.51 36.78 -15.37
C LEU A 67 -47.00 36.88 -15.69
N THR A 68 -47.67 37.85 -15.08
CA THR A 68 -49.07 38.16 -15.35
C THR A 68 -49.16 39.48 -16.11
N LEU A 69 -49.86 39.45 -17.21
CA LEU A 69 -50.13 40.65 -18.03
C LEU A 69 -51.62 40.86 -18.22
N GLU A 70 -51.98 42.11 -18.27
CA GLU A 70 -53.36 42.50 -18.67
C GLU A 70 -53.57 42.30 -20.17
N ILE A 71 -54.80 41.97 -20.58
CA ILE A 71 -55.15 41.70 -21.96
C ILE A 71 -55.40 43.02 -22.70
N ASP A 72 -54.38 43.41 -23.48
CA ASP A 72 -54.46 44.61 -24.33
C ASP A 72 -54.54 44.25 -25.83
N GLY A 73 -55.44 43.35 -26.21
CA GLY A 73 -55.58 42.92 -27.59
C GLY A 73 -55.84 41.44 -27.77
N SER A 74 -55.66 40.95 -28.99
CA SER A 74 -55.79 39.50 -29.35
C SER A 74 -54.48 38.78 -29.43
N TYR A 75 -53.32 39.46 -29.29
CA TYR A 75 -51.99 38.90 -29.32
C TYR A 75 -51.16 39.41 -28.14
N MET A 76 -50.49 38.50 -27.42
CA MET A 76 -49.68 38.78 -26.23
C MET A 76 -48.27 38.20 -26.33
N VAL A 77 -47.29 38.89 -25.79
CA VAL A 77 -45.92 38.42 -25.69
C VAL A 77 -45.51 38.43 -24.22
N PHE A 78 -45.01 37.29 -23.75
CA PHE A 78 -44.48 37.11 -22.41
C PHE A 78 -42.97 36.96 -22.48
N ASP A 79 -42.20 37.82 -21.84
CA ASP A 79 -40.77 37.70 -21.63
C ASP A 79 -40.55 37.26 -20.18
N LEU A 80 -40.27 35.95 -19.96
CA LEU A 80 -40.12 35.38 -18.64
C LEU A 80 -38.68 35.55 -18.14
N GLU A 81 -38.53 36.03 -16.92
CA GLU A 81 -37.25 36.13 -16.22
C GLU A 81 -36.89 34.82 -15.56
N VAL A 82 -35.58 34.48 -15.58
CA VAL A 82 -35.06 33.25 -14.96
C VAL A 82 -35.15 33.35 -13.44
N ASP A 83 -35.74 32.33 -12.78
CA ASP A 83 -35.69 32.20 -11.33
C ASP A 83 -34.28 31.78 -10.87
N LYS A 84 -33.51 32.76 -10.42
CA LYS A 84 -32.14 32.57 -9.92
C LYS A 84 -32.07 31.59 -8.74
N LYS A 85 -33.07 31.55 -7.87
CA LYS A 85 -33.14 30.63 -6.75
C LYS A 85 -33.32 29.19 -7.21
N TYR A 86 -34.19 28.97 -8.19
CA TYR A 86 -34.39 27.65 -8.78
C TYR A 86 -33.13 27.13 -9.48
N ARG A 87 -32.44 27.96 -10.25
CA ARG A 87 -31.18 27.60 -10.91
C ARG A 87 -30.12 27.21 -9.91
N VAL A 88 -29.90 27.99 -8.84
CA VAL A 88 -28.93 27.70 -7.80
C VAL A 88 -29.29 26.41 -7.05
N ALA A 89 -30.56 26.15 -6.77
CA ALA A 89 -30.99 24.92 -6.12
C ALA A 89 -30.70 23.70 -6.99
N ARG A 90 -31.05 23.76 -8.27
CA ARG A 90 -30.83 22.64 -9.22
C ARG A 90 -29.35 22.39 -9.49
N GLU A 91 -28.52 23.43 -9.51
CA GLU A 91 -27.09 23.30 -9.66
C GLU A 91 -26.44 22.65 -8.43
N LYS A 92 -26.90 22.99 -7.22
CA LYS A 92 -26.49 22.33 -5.98
C LYS A 92 -26.88 20.84 -5.96
N GLU A 93 -28.10 20.52 -6.41
CA GLU A 93 -28.54 19.13 -6.51
C GLU A 93 -27.68 18.34 -7.50
N ARG A 94 -27.35 18.93 -8.67
CA ARG A 94 -26.48 18.30 -9.66
C ARG A 94 -25.10 18.08 -9.11
N GLN A 95 -24.50 19.08 -8.46
CA GLN A 95 -23.17 18.94 -7.82
C GLN A 95 -23.17 17.89 -6.70
N ALA A 96 -24.24 17.84 -5.89
CA ALA A 96 -24.38 16.83 -4.85
C ALA A 96 -24.53 15.43 -5.42
N ALA A 97 -25.27 15.27 -6.53
CA ALA A 97 -25.41 13.99 -7.23
C ALA A 97 -24.09 13.54 -7.87
N GLU A 98 -23.37 14.45 -8.53
CA GLU A 98 -22.04 14.18 -9.09
C GLU A 98 -21.04 13.76 -8.00
N LYS A 99 -21.04 14.48 -6.86
CA LYS A 99 -20.16 14.14 -5.74
C LYS A 99 -20.47 12.75 -5.16
N ARG A 100 -21.75 12.41 -4.98
CA ARG A 100 -22.16 11.06 -4.52
C ARG A 100 -21.76 9.99 -5.52
N ALA A 101 -21.94 10.20 -6.80
CA ALA A 101 -21.53 9.27 -7.84
C ALA A 101 -20.00 9.07 -7.87
N ALA A 102 -19.23 10.16 -7.70
CA ALA A 102 -17.77 10.08 -7.61
C ALA A 102 -17.30 9.34 -6.34
N GLU A 103 -17.93 9.59 -5.19
CA GLU A 103 -17.63 8.88 -3.95
C GLU A 103 -17.95 7.38 -4.05
N GLU A 104 -19.07 7.02 -4.67
CA GLU A 104 -19.49 5.64 -4.89
C GLU A 104 -18.55 4.93 -5.87
N ALA A 105 -18.16 5.59 -6.97
CA ALA A 105 -17.16 5.06 -7.90
C ALA A 105 -15.80 4.83 -7.23
N ALA A 106 -15.33 5.78 -6.43
CA ALA A 106 -14.07 5.64 -5.68
C ALA A 106 -14.15 4.52 -4.63
N ALA A 107 -15.30 4.34 -3.97
CA ALA A 107 -15.52 3.24 -3.03
C ALA A 107 -15.54 1.88 -3.74
N ALA A 108 -16.18 1.79 -4.91
CA ALA A 108 -16.21 0.59 -5.74
C ALA A 108 -14.81 0.21 -6.25
N GLU A 109 -14.02 1.18 -6.69
CA GLU A 109 -12.62 0.96 -7.11
C GLU A 109 -11.75 0.44 -5.96
N LYS A 110 -11.85 1.05 -4.77
CA LYS A 110 -11.14 0.57 -3.58
C LYS A 110 -11.56 -0.85 -3.19
N ALA A 111 -12.84 -1.16 -3.28
CA ALA A 111 -13.35 -2.50 -2.99
C ALA A 111 -12.83 -3.53 -4.01
N ALA A 112 -12.82 -3.19 -5.30
CA ALA A 112 -12.28 -4.03 -6.36
C ALA A 112 -10.76 -4.26 -6.18
N ALA A 113 -10.00 -3.21 -5.88
CA ALA A 113 -8.57 -3.32 -5.60
C ALA A 113 -8.29 -4.18 -4.35
N ALA A 114 -9.09 -4.04 -3.29
CA ALA A 114 -8.96 -4.87 -2.10
C ALA A 114 -9.28 -6.35 -2.37
N LYS A 115 -10.28 -6.64 -3.21
CA LYS A 115 -10.63 -7.99 -3.64
C LYS A 115 -9.52 -8.60 -4.48
N ALA A 116 -9.01 -7.89 -5.48
CA ALA A 116 -7.89 -8.34 -6.31
C ALA A 116 -6.63 -8.63 -5.47
N LYS A 117 -6.33 -7.76 -4.48
CA LYS A 117 -5.22 -7.99 -3.55
C LYS A 117 -5.40 -9.24 -2.68
N ARG A 118 -6.64 -9.55 -2.26
CA ARG A 118 -6.94 -10.78 -1.50
C ARG A 118 -6.81 -12.02 -2.37
N GLU A 119 -7.30 -11.98 -3.59
CA GLU A 119 -7.19 -13.08 -4.56
C GLU A 119 -5.73 -13.36 -4.91
N LEU A 120 -4.94 -12.33 -5.20
CA LEU A 120 -3.51 -12.47 -5.44
C LEU A 120 -2.77 -13.07 -4.23
N LYS A 121 -3.10 -12.62 -3.01
CA LYS A 121 -2.51 -13.21 -1.80
C LYS A 121 -2.90 -14.69 -1.62
N ALA A 122 -4.12 -15.06 -1.95
CA ALA A 122 -4.58 -16.45 -1.88
C ALA A 122 -3.87 -17.31 -2.93
N GLN A 123 -3.71 -16.83 -4.16
CA GLN A 123 -2.96 -17.51 -5.23
C GLN A 123 -1.50 -17.75 -4.83
N ILE A 124 -0.80 -16.70 -4.36
CA ILE A 124 0.58 -16.84 -3.88
C ILE A 124 0.67 -17.82 -2.70
N ALA A 125 -0.30 -17.80 -1.78
CA ALA A 125 -0.31 -18.74 -0.66
C ALA A 125 -0.47 -20.19 -1.13
N GLU A 126 -1.27 -20.43 -2.15
CA GLU A 126 -1.44 -21.76 -2.74
C GLU A 126 -0.20 -22.20 -3.52
N GLU A 127 0.37 -21.32 -4.32
CA GLU A 127 1.64 -21.58 -5.03
C GLU A 127 2.79 -21.88 -4.06
N CYS A 128 2.83 -21.22 -2.90
CA CYS A 128 3.84 -21.51 -1.87
C CYS A 128 3.68 -22.91 -1.24
N LYS A 129 2.52 -23.53 -1.34
CA LYS A 129 2.30 -24.92 -0.86
C LYS A 129 2.71 -25.95 -1.90
N THR A 130 2.75 -25.58 -3.18
CA THR A 130 3.19 -26.50 -4.22
C THR A 130 4.68 -26.84 -4.04
N HIS A 131 5.04 -28.07 -4.37
CA HIS A 131 6.42 -28.55 -4.26
C HIS A 131 7.32 -27.75 -5.21
N THR A 132 8.29 -27.01 -4.63
CA THR A 132 9.32 -26.32 -5.40
C THR A 132 10.68 -26.90 -5.03
N SER A 133 11.21 -27.78 -5.88
CA SER A 133 12.62 -28.19 -5.81
C SER A 133 13.45 -27.34 -6.78
N GLY A 134 14.71 -27.13 -6.47
CA GLY A 134 15.61 -26.40 -7.35
C GLY A 134 16.70 -25.64 -6.61
N PHE A 135 17.56 -25.01 -7.39
CA PHE A 135 18.57 -24.13 -6.85
C PHE A 135 17.95 -22.93 -6.15
N ALA A 136 18.52 -22.58 -5.01
CA ALA A 136 18.12 -21.44 -4.22
C ALA A 136 19.34 -20.86 -3.52
N SER A 137 19.29 -19.59 -3.21
CA SER A 137 20.34 -18.88 -2.49
C SER A 137 19.76 -18.19 -1.26
N VAL A 138 20.62 -18.02 -0.27
CA VAL A 138 20.30 -17.27 0.96
C VAL A 138 21.39 -16.22 1.12
N ALA A 139 21.01 -14.99 1.39
CA ALA A 139 21.93 -13.94 1.78
C ALA A 139 21.40 -13.29 3.05
N ASP A 140 22.28 -13.14 4.03
CA ASP A 140 21.91 -12.53 5.29
C ASP A 140 22.98 -11.58 5.84
N PHE A 141 22.51 -10.77 6.76
CA PHE A 141 23.31 -9.96 7.66
C PHE A 141 23.20 -10.56 9.05
N SER A 142 24.36 -10.81 9.67
CA SER A 142 24.46 -11.34 11.02
C SER A 142 25.03 -10.29 11.97
N PHE A 143 24.47 -10.23 13.16
CA PHE A 143 25.00 -9.47 14.28
C PHE A 143 25.06 -10.36 15.50
N ALA A 144 26.22 -10.45 16.13
CA ALA A 144 26.43 -11.35 17.26
C ALA A 144 26.94 -10.60 18.49
N ILE A 145 26.51 -11.07 19.65
CA ILE A 145 26.87 -10.59 20.97
C ILE A 145 27.24 -11.79 21.83
N GLY A 146 28.40 -11.71 22.50
CA GLY A 146 28.91 -12.78 23.39
C GLY A 146 30.31 -12.48 23.83
N ASP A 147 31.17 -13.48 23.78
CA ASP A 147 32.59 -13.35 24.13
C ASP A 147 33.28 -12.31 23.25
N GLU A 148 32.88 -12.26 21.97
CA GLU A 148 33.23 -11.19 21.04
C GLU A 148 31.95 -10.68 20.33
N MET A 149 31.86 -9.38 20.07
CA MET A 149 30.83 -8.85 19.22
C MET A 149 31.31 -8.87 17.76
N TYR A 150 30.45 -9.26 16.84
CA TYR A 150 30.74 -9.14 15.42
C TYR A 150 29.49 -8.77 14.59
N ALA A 151 29.75 -8.18 13.44
CA ALA A 151 28.76 -7.98 12.40
C ALA A 151 29.31 -8.51 11.07
N GLY A 152 28.45 -9.11 10.27
CA GLY A 152 28.89 -9.70 9.02
C GLY A 152 27.79 -9.98 8.04
N VAL A 153 28.20 -10.52 6.91
CA VAL A 153 27.33 -10.95 5.84
C VAL A 153 27.64 -12.38 5.47
N GLU A 154 26.61 -13.15 5.19
CA GLU A 154 26.74 -14.54 4.75
C GLU A 154 25.99 -14.76 3.44
N TYR A 155 26.55 -15.62 2.59
CA TYR A 155 25.91 -16.06 1.37
C TYR A 155 25.96 -17.58 1.29
N ILE A 156 24.80 -18.19 1.01
CA ILE A 156 24.65 -19.64 0.93
C ILE A 156 24.04 -19.98 -0.43
N ALA A 157 24.76 -20.74 -1.22
CA ALA A 157 24.27 -21.35 -2.45
C ALA A 157 23.85 -22.77 -2.19
N GLY A 158 22.69 -23.21 -2.63
CA GLY A 158 22.22 -24.53 -2.32
C GLY A 158 21.07 -25.03 -3.18
N TYR A 159 20.50 -26.13 -2.71
CA TYR A 159 19.38 -26.80 -3.37
C TYR A 159 18.23 -27.01 -2.40
N ARG A 160 17.06 -26.54 -2.79
CA ARG A 160 15.81 -26.83 -2.11
C ARG A 160 15.32 -28.21 -2.56
N ILE A 161 15.37 -29.18 -1.67
CA ILE A 161 14.92 -30.55 -1.94
C ILE A 161 13.40 -30.57 -2.06
N ASN A 162 12.72 -29.87 -1.17
CA ASN A 162 11.28 -29.68 -1.14
C ASN A 162 10.95 -28.42 -0.33
N ASN A 163 9.69 -28.16 -0.04
CA ASN A 163 9.29 -26.97 0.73
C ASN A 163 9.76 -26.99 2.18
N HIS A 164 10.17 -28.15 2.69
CA HIS A 164 10.64 -28.31 4.07
C HIS A 164 12.17 -28.27 4.19
N TYR A 165 12.91 -28.80 3.22
CA TYR A 165 14.35 -29.01 3.36
C TYR A 165 15.15 -28.23 2.32
N PHE A 166 16.17 -27.55 2.80
CA PHE A 166 17.19 -26.87 1.99
C PHE A 166 18.58 -27.26 2.49
N VAL A 167 19.49 -27.56 1.57
CA VAL A 167 20.91 -27.84 1.83
C VAL A 167 21.77 -26.93 0.96
N GLY A 168 22.89 -26.47 1.49
CA GLY A 168 23.76 -25.57 0.75
C GLY A 168 25.16 -25.49 1.33
N LEU A 169 26.00 -24.76 0.61
CA LEU A 169 27.34 -24.36 1.05
C LEU A 169 27.34 -22.84 1.20
N GLY A 170 27.90 -22.37 2.30
CA GLY A 170 27.93 -20.94 2.63
C GLY A 170 29.34 -20.44 2.85
N VAL A 171 29.48 -19.15 2.61
CA VAL A 171 30.66 -18.36 2.95
C VAL A 171 30.23 -17.11 3.67
N GLY A 172 31.01 -16.61 4.60
CA GLY A 172 30.73 -15.37 5.32
C GLY A 172 31.94 -14.48 5.43
N ALA A 173 31.70 -13.24 5.75
CA ALA A 173 32.71 -12.26 6.10
C ALA A 173 32.21 -11.47 7.32
N ASN A 174 32.83 -11.68 8.43
CA ASN A 174 32.47 -11.10 9.73
C ASN A 174 33.62 -10.21 10.22
N LEU A 175 33.24 -9.04 10.76
CA LEU A 175 34.13 -8.11 11.42
C LEU A 175 33.82 -8.14 12.91
N GLY A 176 34.80 -8.53 13.70
CA GLY A 176 34.76 -8.53 15.15
C GLY A 176 34.95 -7.10 15.69
N PHE A 177 34.36 -6.85 16.85
CA PHE A 177 34.50 -5.63 17.62
C PHE A 177 34.84 -6.00 19.06
N GLY A 178 36.01 -5.59 19.54
CA GLY A 178 36.41 -5.76 20.95
C GLY A 178 36.07 -4.48 21.73
N ILE A 179 35.69 -4.64 23.00
CA ILE A 179 35.72 -3.55 23.97
C ILE A 179 37.01 -3.68 24.75
N GLU A 180 38.05 -2.99 24.32
CA GLU A 180 39.29 -2.97 25.04
C GLU A 180 39.10 -2.37 26.43
N ASN A 181 39.34 -3.24 27.45
CA ASN A 181 39.48 -2.87 28.87
C ASN A 181 38.63 -1.73 29.39
N SER A 182 37.34 -1.92 29.39
CA SER A 182 36.51 -1.12 30.28
C SER A 182 36.56 -1.74 31.66
N THR A 183 37.45 -1.27 32.52
CA THR A 183 37.18 -1.32 33.94
C THR A 183 36.02 -0.37 34.20
N LEU A 184 34.81 -0.87 34.03
CA LEU A 184 33.51 -0.22 34.28
C LEU A 184 33.43 0.41 35.70
N TRP A 185 34.38 0.07 36.57
CA TRP A 185 34.49 0.56 37.94
C TRP A 185 35.32 1.84 38.12
N ARG A 186 35.98 2.36 37.07
CA ARG A 186 36.79 3.58 37.14
C ARG A 186 36.31 4.77 36.33
N GLY A 187 35.16 4.68 35.66
CA GLY A 187 34.62 5.79 34.87
C GLY A 187 35.43 6.16 33.62
N GLU A 188 36.34 5.27 33.17
CA GLU A 188 37.01 5.41 31.91
C GLU A 188 36.10 4.85 30.81
N TYR A 189 35.75 5.66 29.82
CA TYR A 189 34.99 5.27 28.66
C TYR A 189 35.85 4.33 27.81
N GLY A 190 35.46 3.05 27.69
CA GLY A 190 36.10 2.11 26.81
C GLY A 190 36.00 2.58 25.37
N THR A 191 37.10 2.61 24.66
CA THR A 191 37.11 2.83 23.20
C THR A 191 36.76 1.52 22.51
N LEU A 192 35.80 1.58 21.57
CA LEU A 192 35.50 0.43 20.72
C LEU A 192 36.74 0.15 19.86
N SER A 193 37.43 -0.95 20.11
CA SER A 193 38.55 -1.38 19.26
C SER A 193 38.02 -2.21 18.10
N ARG A 194 38.67 -2.09 16.96
CA ARG A 194 38.37 -2.90 15.79
C ARG A 194 38.94 -4.30 16.06
N GLY A 195 38.07 -5.30 16.05
CA GLY A 195 38.42 -6.68 16.28
C GLY A 195 38.90 -7.40 15.01
N ASP A 196 39.01 -8.70 15.10
CA ASP A 196 39.54 -9.56 14.06
C ASP A 196 38.51 -9.81 12.92
N TYR A 197 39.02 -10.20 11.76
CA TYR A 197 38.20 -10.65 10.65
C TYR A 197 38.00 -12.15 10.69
N TYR A 198 36.79 -12.63 10.44
CA TYR A 198 36.41 -14.01 10.41
C TYR A 198 35.70 -14.36 9.10
N PHE A 199 36.17 -15.39 8.43
CA PHE A 199 35.63 -15.87 7.17
C PHE A 199 35.17 -17.32 7.31
N PRO A 200 33.95 -17.59 7.76
CA PRO A 200 33.41 -18.93 7.85
C PRO A 200 33.11 -19.50 6.46
N VAL A 201 33.47 -20.77 6.28
CA VAL A 201 33.10 -21.61 5.13
C VAL A 201 32.41 -22.84 5.68
N PHE A 202 31.14 -23.06 5.31
CA PHE A 202 30.31 -24.03 6.01
C PHE A 202 29.29 -24.72 5.10
N ALA A 203 28.86 -25.90 5.52
CA ALA A 203 27.67 -26.56 5.03
C ALA A 203 26.45 -26.06 5.84
N HIS A 204 25.36 -25.86 5.19
CA HIS A 204 24.11 -25.35 5.78
C HIS A 204 22.98 -26.32 5.51
N PHE A 205 22.21 -26.63 6.55
CA PHE A 205 20.97 -27.39 6.47
C PHE A 205 19.85 -26.56 7.12
N ARG A 206 18.71 -26.44 6.44
CA ARG A 206 17.50 -25.76 6.96
C ARG A 206 16.29 -26.69 6.83
N ALA A 207 15.52 -26.79 7.91
CA ALA A 207 14.27 -27.52 7.98
C ALA A 207 13.12 -26.55 8.30
N ASN A 208 12.23 -26.31 7.35
CA ASN A 208 11.03 -25.52 7.53
C ASN A 208 9.92 -26.40 8.10
N ILE A 209 9.27 -25.98 9.20
CA ILE A 209 8.28 -26.76 9.92
C ILE A 209 6.93 -26.74 9.21
N ILE A 210 6.54 -25.58 8.70
CA ILE A 210 5.23 -25.35 8.07
C ILE A 210 5.39 -25.08 6.58
N ASN A 211 4.62 -25.78 5.77
CA ASN A 211 4.56 -25.48 4.33
C ASN A 211 3.55 -24.35 4.07
N GLY A 212 4.04 -23.14 3.78
CA GLY A 212 3.21 -21.97 3.54
C GLY A 212 4.02 -20.69 3.38
N ARG A 213 3.32 -19.57 3.37
CA ARG A 213 3.97 -18.24 3.30
C ARG A 213 4.77 -17.92 4.55
N PHE A 214 4.24 -18.27 5.72
CA PHE A 214 4.92 -18.13 7.00
C PHE A 214 5.36 -19.50 7.44
N SER A 215 6.66 -19.65 7.72
CA SER A 215 7.25 -20.91 8.12
C SER A 215 8.30 -20.69 9.21
N PRO A 216 8.03 -21.15 10.44
CA PRO A 216 9.10 -21.37 11.40
C PRO A 216 10.09 -22.41 10.86
N TYR A 217 11.36 -22.25 11.18
CA TYR A 217 12.40 -23.19 10.76
C TYR A 217 13.48 -23.39 11.81
N ALA A 218 14.17 -24.51 11.71
CA ALA A 218 15.43 -24.75 12.37
C ALA A 218 16.52 -24.90 11.30
N ALA A 219 17.72 -24.45 11.59
CA ALA A 219 18.85 -24.57 10.68
C ALA A 219 20.13 -24.89 11.48
N LEU A 220 21.07 -25.50 10.79
CA LEU A 220 22.42 -25.81 11.29
C LEU A 220 23.43 -25.47 10.22
N SER A 221 24.40 -24.62 10.57
CA SER A 221 25.61 -24.38 9.78
C SER A 221 26.79 -24.99 10.49
N ALA A 222 27.63 -25.73 9.78
CA ALA A 222 28.83 -26.33 10.34
C ALA A 222 29.99 -26.35 9.32
N GLY A 223 31.18 -26.02 9.76
CA GLY A 223 32.33 -25.92 8.87
C GLY A 223 33.59 -25.43 9.55
N VAL A 224 34.33 -24.59 8.84
CA VAL A 224 35.61 -24.05 9.30
C VAL A 224 35.54 -22.51 9.30
N ASN A 225 36.24 -21.91 10.23
CA ASN A 225 36.39 -20.48 10.36
C ASN A 225 37.82 -20.06 10.09
N LEU A 226 38.04 -19.16 9.15
CA LEU A 226 39.34 -18.58 8.84
C LEU A 226 39.46 -17.25 9.56
N GLY A 227 40.23 -17.18 10.63
CA GLY A 227 40.48 -15.92 11.37
C GLY A 227 41.70 -15.19 10.80
N MET A 228 41.57 -13.87 10.68
CA MET A 228 42.65 -12.94 10.37
C MET A 228 42.82 -11.94 11.51
N PRO A 229 43.71 -12.21 12.49
CA PRO A 229 43.95 -11.29 13.60
C PRO A 229 44.54 -9.98 13.09
N GLN A 230 43.99 -8.86 13.57
CA GLN A 230 44.45 -7.52 13.21
C GLN A 230 45.75 -7.09 13.91
N THR A 231 46.15 -7.75 14.97
CA THR A 231 47.40 -7.49 15.68
C THR A 231 48.59 -7.96 14.89
N LEU A 232 48.76 -7.44 13.69
CA LEU A 232 49.94 -7.58 12.87
C LEU A 232 51.08 -6.68 13.39
N PHE A 233 51.15 -6.42 14.69
CA PHE A 233 52.31 -5.80 15.31
C PHE A 233 53.49 -6.76 15.47
N LEU A 234 53.33 -8.00 15.08
CA LEU A 234 54.34 -9.06 15.17
C LEU A 234 54.95 -9.43 13.82
N ASP A 235 55.20 -8.42 12.97
CA ASP A 235 56.07 -8.62 11.80
C ASP A 235 57.51 -9.06 12.19
N LEU A 236 57.84 -9.05 13.48
CA LEU A 236 59.12 -9.49 14.02
C LEU A 236 59.16 -10.97 14.38
N VAL A 237 58.02 -11.65 14.48
CA VAL A 237 58.00 -13.09 14.72
C VAL A 237 57.19 -13.76 13.61
N LYS A 238 57.85 -14.30 12.61
CA LYS A 238 57.25 -15.16 11.57
C LYS A 238 56.74 -16.46 12.16
N THR A 239 55.76 -16.40 13.02
CA THR A 239 55.11 -17.60 13.54
C THR A 239 53.94 -17.91 12.62
N LYS A 240 53.93 -19.10 12.03
CA LYS A 240 52.80 -19.63 11.26
C LYS A 240 51.64 -19.87 12.22
N TYR A 241 50.69 -18.98 12.26
CA TYR A 241 49.47 -19.21 13.04
C TYR A 241 48.60 -20.25 12.34
N ASN A 242 48.00 -21.13 13.10
CA ASN A 242 46.90 -21.91 12.62
C ASN A 242 45.63 -21.05 12.72
N THR A 243 45.29 -20.37 11.64
CA THR A 243 44.12 -19.48 11.54
C THR A 243 42.82 -20.26 11.28
N LEU A 244 42.92 -21.57 11.17
CA LEU A 244 41.78 -22.43 10.88
C LEU A 244 41.14 -22.90 12.19
N GLY A 245 39.87 -22.47 12.40
CA GLY A 245 39.03 -22.88 13.53
C GLY A 245 37.83 -23.72 13.09
N ALA A 246 37.21 -24.36 14.06
CA ALA A 246 35.90 -24.99 13.85
C ALA A 246 34.80 -23.93 13.90
N PHE A 247 33.70 -24.16 13.18
CA PHE A 247 32.52 -23.30 13.15
C PHE A 247 31.26 -24.16 13.21
N ILE A 248 30.37 -23.84 14.13
CA ILE A 248 29.04 -24.45 14.23
C ILE A 248 28.04 -23.42 14.69
N ASN A 249 26.90 -23.35 14.00
CA ASN A 249 25.86 -22.35 14.29
C ASN A 249 24.46 -22.97 14.13
N PRO A 250 23.89 -23.57 15.20
CA PRO A 250 22.48 -23.91 15.25
C PRO A 250 21.62 -22.63 15.33
N GLN A 251 20.51 -22.58 14.57
CA GLN A 251 19.63 -21.44 14.46
C GLN A 251 18.17 -21.86 14.50
N VAL A 252 17.33 -20.99 15.03
CA VAL A 252 15.87 -21.07 14.92
C VAL A 252 15.36 -19.73 14.39
N GLY A 253 14.37 -19.76 13.52
CA GLY A 253 13.91 -18.54 12.90
C GLY A 253 12.53 -18.67 12.28
N VAL A 254 12.13 -17.58 11.67
CA VAL A 254 10.88 -17.51 10.90
C VAL A 254 11.18 -16.97 9.51
N SER A 255 10.58 -17.58 8.52
CA SER A 255 10.66 -17.12 7.14
C SER A 255 9.27 -16.72 6.62
N TYR A 256 9.24 -15.69 5.79
CA TYR A 256 8.03 -15.23 5.13
C TYR A 256 8.26 -15.16 3.62
N ARG A 257 7.55 -15.99 2.86
CA ARG A 257 7.63 -16.02 1.40
C ARG A 257 6.79 -14.89 0.81
N LEU A 258 7.41 -13.97 0.13
CA LEU A 258 6.76 -12.91 -0.63
C LEU A 258 6.23 -13.45 -1.96
N THR A 259 7.03 -14.32 -2.59
CA THR A 259 6.68 -15.10 -3.78
C THR A 259 7.13 -16.56 -3.58
N PRO A 260 6.79 -17.50 -4.45
CA PRO A 260 7.30 -18.88 -4.37
C PRO A 260 8.82 -18.99 -4.36
N LYS A 261 9.53 -18.04 -5.00
CA LYS A 261 10.98 -18.04 -5.13
C LYS A 261 11.68 -17.05 -4.20
N PHE A 262 11.01 -15.99 -3.76
CA PHE A 262 11.61 -14.93 -2.95
C PHE A 262 10.96 -14.83 -1.58
N GLY A 263 11.78 -14.77 -0.54
CA GLY A 263 11.33 -14.63 0.84
C GLY A 263 12.30 -13.81 1.69
N ILE A 264 11.83 -13.40 2.86
CA ILE A 264 12.61 -12.75 3.91
C ILE A 264 12.61 -13.65 5.13
N PHE A 265 13.62 -13.54 5.97
CA PHE A 265 13.66 -14.30 7.24
C PHE A 265 14.37 -13.51 8.34
N ALA A 266 14.08 -13.93 9.56
CA ALA A 266 14.79 -13.55 10.76
C ALA A 266 15.08 -14.79 11.60
N ALA A 267 16.27 -14.88 12.17
CA ALA A 267 16.71 -15.99 13.02
C ALA A 267 17.53 -15.53 14.20
N VAL A 268 17.51 -16.35 15.23
CA VAL A 268 18.45 -16.30 16.35
C VAL A 268 19.23 -17.61 16.37
N GLY A 269 20.52 -17.51 16.55
CA GLY A 269 21.41 -18.66 16.61
C GLY A 269 22.41 -18.58 17.74
N LEU A 270 23.10 -19.69 17.96
CA LEU A 270 24.25 -19.76 18.84
C LEU A 270 25.49 -20.08 18.00
N ASN A 271 26.31 -19.07 17.79
CA ASN A 271 27.53 -19.23 17.02
C ASN A 271 28.64 -19.69 17.95
N CYS A 272 29.15 -20.89 17.68
CA CYS A 272 30.28 -21.48 18.38
C CYS A 272 31.43 -21.62 17.39
N PHE A 273 32.54 -20.97 17.65
CA PHE A 273 33.72 -21.07 16.79
C PHE A 273 35.01 -21.03 17.59
N THR A 274 36.06 -21.64 17.05
CA THR A 274 37.40 -21.54 17.61
C THR A 274 38.17 -20.45 16.87
N ALA A 275 38.83 -19.59 17.64
CA ALA A 275 39.71 -18.54 17.15
C ALA A 275 41.10 -18.69 17.75
N PRO A 276 42.18 -18.33 17.03
CA PRO A 276 43.50 -18.32 17.59
C PRO A 276 43.64 -17.18 18.60
N GLU A 277 44.09 -17.50 19.79
CA GLU A 277 44.40 -16.54 20.85
C GLU A 277 45.92 -16.51 21.06
N CYS A 278 46.50 -15.33 21.11
CA CYS A 278 47.94 -15.15 21.28
C CYS A 278 48.21 -14.57 22.68
N ASP A 279 48.71 -15.40 23.58
CA ASP A 279 49.19 -14.98 24.87
C ASP A 279 50.67 -14.57 24.81
N LEU A 280 50.93 -13.28 25.02
CA LEU A 280 52.30 -12.75 25.16
C LEU A 280 52.78 -12.97 26.59
N ASN A 281 53.55 -14.02 26.83
CA ASN A 281 54.23 -14.17 28.11
C ASN A 281 55.42 -13.22 28.19
N THR A 282 55.57 -12.56 29.32
CA THR A 282 56.64 -11.64 29.65
C THR A 282 58.00 -12.32 29.61
N GLY A 283 58.56 -12.54 28.43
CA GLY A 283 59.86 -13.16 28.28
C GLY A 283 60.03 -13.88 26.95
N TYR A 284 59.84 -13.23 25.85
CA TYR A 284 60.22 -13.68 24.50
C TYR A 284 59.58 -14.97 23.95
N SER A 285 58.49 -15.44 24.52
CA SER A 285 57.71 -16.56 23.95
C SER A 285 56.26 -16.18 23.81
N ALA A 286 55.70 -16.31 22.58
CA ALA A 286 54.27 -16.24 22.33
C ALA A 286 53.71 -17.66 22.32
N THR A 287 52.73 -17.93 23.14
CA THR A 287 51.96 -19.19 23.10
C THR A 287 50.67 -18.92 22.34
N ILE A 288 50.42 -19.69 21.30
CA ILE A 288 49.18 -19.61 20.51
C ILE A 288 48.32 -20.79 20.95
N SER A 289 47.20 -20.47 21.53
CA SER A 289 46.14 -21.41 21.86
C SER A 289 44.92 -21.18 20.96
N GLN A 290 44.04 -22.14 20.89
CA GLN A 290 42.71 -21.94 20.28
C GLN A 290 41.69 -21.77 21.41
N SER A 291 41.05 -20.64 21.45
CA SER A 291 39.93 -20.40 22.35
C SER A 291 38.60 -20.75 21.68
N LEU A 292 37.66 -21.24 22.46
CA LEU A 292 36.30 -21.52 22.02
C LEU A 292 35.42 -20.35 22.42
N ASN A 293 34.86 -19.68 21.42
CA ASN A 293 34.01 -18.51 21.60
C ASN A 293 32.52 -18.85 21.38
N TYR A 294 31.66 -18.28 22.19
CA TYR A 294 30.21 -18.44 22.13
C TYR A 294 29.53 -17.09 21.98
N ASN A 295 28.75 -16.97 20.93
CA ASN A 295 28.00 -15.73 20.65
C ASN A 295 26.57 -16.04 20.28
N ILE A 296 25.64 -15.26 20.81
CA ILE A 296 24.27 -15.25 20.32
C ILE A 296 24.22 -14.35 19.09
N ASN A 297 23.81 -14.88 17.95
CA ASN A 297 23.68 -14.13 16.72
C ASN A 297 22.23 -13.94 16.31
N ILE A 298 21.96 -12.78 15.72
CA ILE A 298 20.69 -12.42 15.08
C ILE A 298 20.97 -12.28 13.59
N ASN A 299 20.24 -13.04 12.77
CA ASN A 299 20.37 -13.05 11.34
C ASN A 299 19.11 -12.49 10.69
N LEU A 300 19.28 -11.56 9.78
CA LEU A 300 18.21 -11.00 8.95
C LEU A 300 18.60 -11.16 7.48
N GLY A 301 17.73 -11.75 6.67
CA GLY A 301 18.15 -12.04 5.31
C GLY A 301 17.02 -12.33 4.35
N VAL A 302 17.44 -12.71 3.15
CA VAL A 302 16.58 -13.01 2.01
C VAL A 302 16.89 -14.39 1.44
N THR A 303 15.87 -15.02 0.87
CA THR A 303 15.97 -16.27 0.10
C THR A 303 15.46 -16.03 -1.31
N PHE A 304 16.17 -16.53 -2.33
CA PHE A 304 15.81 -16.35 -3.73
C PHE A 304 16.30 -17.50 -4.61
#